data_ba86383cb7cf022d770d77412ccc642f
#
_entry.id   ba86383cb7cf022d770d77412ccc642f
#
_cell.length_a   1.000
_cell.length_b   1.000
_cell.length_c   1.000
_cell.angle_alpha   90.00
_cell.angle_beta   90.00
_cell.angle_gamma   90.00
#
_symmetry.space_group_name_H-M   'P 1'
#
loop_
_entity.id
_entity.type
_entity.pdbx_description
1 polymer ?
#
loop_
_entity_poly.entity_id
_entity_poly.type
_entity_poly.pdbx_seq_one_letter_code
_entity_poly.pdbx_strand_id
1 'polypeptide(L)'
;MGWLVHAFGWQSVFAVMGVIGFAFVAVWNRTMYDPKDHPNINRAELDYLAEGGALVNIDQATGARGGGPSMHHVKALLKSRMLIGVYVAQYCINALTYFFITWFPVYLVQARGMSILNAGLVASIPAVCGFLGGILGGVVSDALLKQGRSLSVARKVPIVFGMLLSMSMIVCNYTDSHVLVVLFMALSFFGKGLGALGWAVNADTAPRQIAGLSGALLNTCGNLSSITTPIAIGYIVDRSGSFNGALVYVVAHALVAVICYLFVVGEIRRVELH
;
A
#
# COMPACT_ATOMS: atom_id res chain seq x y z
N MET A 1 -2.27 13.70 -17.41
CA MET A 1 -3.45 13.03 -18.00
C MET A 1 -4.50 14.03 -18.46
N GLY A 2 -5.00 14.97 -17.61
CA GLY A 2 -6.04 15.93 -17.98
C GLY A 2 -5.74 16.74 -19.24
N TRP A 3 -4.51 17.21 -19.42
CA TRP A 3 -4.08 17.91 -20.63
C TRP A 3 -4.19 17.05 -21.91
N LEU A 4 -3.77 15.77 -21.82
CA LEU A 4 -3.86 14.83 -22.97
C LEU A 4 -5.32 14.60 -23.37
N VAL A 5 -6.21 14.42 -22.39
CA VAL A 5 -7.65 14.24 -22.65
C VAL A 5 -8.23 15.48 -23.33
N HIS A 6 -7.88 16.66 -22.84
CA HIS A 6 -8.38 17.92 -23.39
C HIS A 6 -7.87 18.20 -24.81
N ALA A 7 -6.57 17.90 -25.08
CA ALA A 7 -5.95 18.22 -26.38
C ALA A 7 -6.21 17.15 -27.46
N PHE A 8 -6.26 15.86 -27.10
CA PHE A 8 -6.24 14.74 -28.05
C PHE A 8 -7.33 13.69 -27.81
N GLY A 9 -8.23 13.94 -26.85
CA GLY A 9 -9.26 12.99 -26.46
C GLY A 9 -8.75 11.87 -25.54
N TRP A 10 -9.69 11.13 -24.93
CA TRP A 10 -9.37 10.09 -23.91
C TRP A 10 -8.58 8.91 -24.46
N GLN A 11 -8.73 8.59 -25.76
CA GLN A 11 -8.01 7.47 -26.42
C GLN A 11 -6.49 7.68 -26.40
N SER A 12 -6.03 8.94 -26.52
CA SER A 12 -4.61 9.29 -26.52
C SER A 12 -3.91 8.90 -25.22
N VAL A 13 -4.63 8.92 -24.09
CA VAL A 13 -4.07 8.53 -22.80
C VAL A 13 -3.68 7.05 -22.80
N PHE A 14 -4.53 6.18 -23.36
CA PHE A 14 -4.22 4.75 -23.46
C PHE A 14 -3.04 4.48 -24.38
N ALA A 15 -2.97 5.18 -25.53
CA ALA A 15 -1.85 5.03 -26.46
C ALA A 15 -0.52 5.46 -25.80
N VAL A 16 -0.49 6.64 -25.17
CA VAL A 16 0.73 7.14 -24.50
C VAL A 16 1.15 6.22 -23.36
N MET A 17 0.19 5.78 -22.51
CA MET A 17 0.50 4.86 -21.41
C MET A 17 0.95 3.49 -21.91
N GLY A 18 0.40 3.01 -23.03
CA GLY A 18 0.86 1.79 -23.68
C GLY A 18 2.32 1.89 -24.14
N VAL A 19 2.69 2.98 -24.81
CA VAL A 19 4.08 3.23 -25.24
C VAL A 19 5.04 3.29 -24.04
N ILE A 20 4.65 4.01 -22.99
CA ILE A 20 5.43 4.06 -21.73
C ILE A 20 5.56 2.65 -21.14
N GLY A 21 4.47 1.87 -21.11
CA GLY A 21 4.49 0.47 -20.67
C GLY A 21 5.49 -0.39 -21.42
N PHE A 22 5.52 -0.32 -22.75
CA PHE A 22 6.52 -1.04 -23.58
C PHE A 22 7.96 -0.58 -23.29
N ALA A 23 8.18 0.72 -23.08
CA ALA A 23 9.50 1.22 -22.67
C ALA A 23 9.92 0.63 -21.30
N PHE A 24 9.00 0.54 -20.35
CA PHE A 24 9.27 -0.12 -19.06
C PHE A 24 9.59 -1.62 -19.22
N VAL A 25 8.88 -2.34 -20.08
CA VAL A 25 9.18 -3.76 -20.37
C VAL A 25 10.59 -3.91 -20.93
N ALA A 26 11.00 -3.03 -21.85
CA ALA A 26 12.35 -3.06 -22.41
C ALA A 26 13.44 -2.80 -21.34
N VAL A 27 13.20 -1.84 -20.44
CA VAL A 27 14.10 -1.57 -19.30
C VAL A 27 14.12 -2.77 -18.34
N TRP A 28 12.95 -3.30 -17.98
CA TRP A 28 12.81 -4.45 -17.10
C TRP A 28 13.62 -5.66 -17.59
N ASN A 29 13.43 -6.04 -18.84
CA ASN A 29 14.12 -7.19 -19.44
C ASN A 29 15.66 -7.03 -19.53
N ARG A 30 16.16 -5.78 -19.41
CA ARG A 30 17.60 -5.50 -19.41
C ARG A 30 18.21 -5.36 -18.01
N THR A 31 17.39 -5.12 -17.00
CA THR A 31 17.88 -4.78 -15.65
C THR A 31 17.51 -5.79 -14.59
N MET A 32 16.44 -6.58 -14.82
CA MET A 32 15.95 -7.54 -13.84
C MET A 32 16.42 -8.95 -14.17
N TYR A 33 17.17 -9.52 -13.27
CA TYR A 33 17.70 -10.90 -13.33
C TYR A 33 17.42 -11.61 -12.01
N ASP A 34 17.30 -12.93 -12.05
CA ASP A 34 17.40 -13.71 -10.82
C ASP A 34 18.79 -13.52 -10.19
N PRO A 35 18.93 -13.55 -8.86
CA PRO A 35 20.22 -13.32 -8.21
C PRO A 35 21.34 -14.19 -8.77
N LYS A 36 21.07 -15.49 -9.03
CA LYS A 36 22.04 -16.44 -9.60
C LYS A 36 22.48 -16.12 -11.04
N ASP A 37 21.62 -15.46 -11.81
CA ASP A 37 21.81 -15.21 -13.25
C ASP A 37 22.23 -13.75 -13.53
N HIS A 38 22.44 -12.96 -12.47
CA HIS A 38 22.81 -11.55 -12.62
C HIS A 38 24.25 -11.41 -13.14
N PRO A 39 24.48 -10.69 -14.26
CA PRO A 39 25.79 -10.67 -14.93
C PRO A 39 26.95 -10.10 -14.09
N ASN A 40 26.66 -9.29 -13.10
CA ASN A 40 27.67 -8.61 -12.26
C ASN A 40 27.78 -9.17 -10.84
N ILE A 41 27.05 -10.24 -10.49
CA ILE A 41 27.11 -10.81 -9.15
C ILE A 41 28.33 -11.72 -8.99
N ASN A 42 29.00 -11.65 -7.85
CA ASN A 42 30.07 -12.56 -7.50
C ASN A 42 29.63 -13.61 -6.46
N ARG A 43 30.43 -14.66 -6.29
CA ARG A 43 30.11 -15.75 -5.34
C ARG A 43 29.99 -15.27 -3.90
N ALA A 44 30.85 -14.35 -3.47
CA ALA A 44 30.81 -13.83 -2.10
C ALA A 44 29.51 -13.06 -1.82
N GLU A 45 28.99 -12.35 -2.81
CA GLU A 45 27.70 -11.64 -2.72
C GLU A 45 26.53 -12.62 -2.70
N LEU A 46 26.57 -13.69 -3.51
CA LEU A 46 25.57 -14.76 -3.46
C LEU A 46 25.53 -15.45 -2.09
N ASP A 47 26.70 -15.76 -1.53
CA ASP A 47 26.83 -16.39 -0.22
C ASP A 47 26.30 -15.44 0.88
N TYR A 48 26.64 -14.17 0.81
CA TYR A 48 26.12 -13.14 1.73
C TYR A 48 24.58 -13.01 1.66
N LEU A 49 24.00 -13.03 0.46
CA LEU A 49 22.54 -13.01 0.27
C LEU A 49 21.89 -14.28 0.85
N ALA A 50 22.52 -15.44 0.62
CA ALA A 50 22.02 -16.72 1.13
C ALA A 50 22.09 -16.80 2.67
N GLU A 51 23.20 -16.34 3.29
CA GLU A 51 23.37 -16.23 4.75
C GLU A 51 22.35 -15.26 5.36
N GLY A 52 22.06 -14.14 4.67
CA GLY A 52 20.99 -13.19 5.02
C GLY A 52 19.56 -13.76 4.89
N GLY A 53 19.45 -15.02 4.38
CA GLY A 53 18.17 -15.72 4.26
C GLY A 53 17.36 -15.37 3.04
N ALA A 54 17.97 -14.74 2.03
CA ALA A 54 17.33 -14.49 0.73
C ALA A 54 17.11 -15.81 -0.03
N LEU A 55 16.05 -15.86 -0.85
CA LEU A 55 15.75 -16.99 -1.74
C LEU A 55 16.60 -16.86 -3.02
N VAL A 56 17.87 -17.25 -2.94
CA VAL A 56 18.80 -17.17 -4.08
C VAL A 56 18.43 -18.18 -5.17
N ASN A 57 17.83 -19.34 -4.80
CA ASN A 57 17.39 -20.40 -5.69
C ASN A 57 15.87 -20.60 -5.60
N ILE A 58 15.11 -19.70 -6.17
CA ILE A 58 13.63 -19.73 -6.15
C ILE A 58 13.10 -21.03 -6.79
N ASP A 59 13.70 -21.49 -7.88
CA ASP A 59 13.29 -22.72 -8.59
C ASP A 59 13.46 -23.98 -7.74
N GLN A 60 14.52 -24.06 -6.93
CA GLN A 60 14.72 -25.19 -6.02
C GLN A 60 13.76 -25.16 -4.82
N ALA A 61 13.38 -23.97 -4.36
CA ALA A 61 12.41 -23.83 -3.27
C ALA A 61 10.98 -24.19 -3.70
N THR A 62 10.64 -23.95 -4.96
CA THR A 62 9.33 -24.26 -5.55
C THR A 62 9.24 -25.66 -6.17
N GLY A 63 10.35 -26.17 -6.74
CA GLY A 63 10.40 -27.46 -7.46
C GLY A 63 10.69 -28.69 -6.61
N ALA A 64 11.31 -28.53 -5.44
CA ALA A 64 11.77 -29.67 -4.63
C ALA A 64 10.65 -30.44 -3.89
N ARG A 65 9.42 -29.93 -3.86
CA ARG A 65 8.25 -30.63 -3.31
C ARG A 65 7.07 -30.46 -4.26
N GLY A 66 6.89 -31.45 -5.13
CA GLY A 66 5.92 -31.57 -6.23
C GLY A 66 4.44 -31.29 -5.95
N GLY A 67 4.11 -30.19 -5.32
CA GLY A 67 2.75 -29.71 -5.10
C GLY A 67 2.73 -28.20 -5.12
N GLY A 68 2.05 -27.61 -6.10
CA GLY A 68 1.75 -26.16 -6.12
C GLY A 68 0.96 -25.72 -4.87
N PRO A 69 0.75 -24.42 -4.69
CA PRO A 69 0.00 -23.91 -3.55
C PRO A 69 -1.39 -24.57 -3.46
N SER A 70 -1.64 -25.26 -2.36
CA SER A 70 -2.89 -25.98 -2.13
C SER A 70 -3.82 -25.18 -1.21
N MET A 71 -5.11 -25.52 -1.22
CA MET A 71 -6.10 -24.93 -0.31
C MET A 71 -5.72 -25.12 1.17
N HIS A 72 -4.95 -26.18 1.49
CA HIS A 72 -4.41 -26.39 2.84
C HIS A 72 -3.49 -25.24 3.25
N HIS A 73 -2.59 -24.76 2.36
CA HIS A 73 -1.71 -23.65 2.63
C HIS A 73 -2.49 -22.34 2.83
N VAL A 74 -3.54 -22.10 2.03
CA VAL A 74 -4.44 -20.94 2.23
C VAL A 74 -5.07 -20.98 3.62
N LYS A 75 -5.61 -22.14 4.02
CA LYS A 75 -6.20 -22.31 5.36
C LYS A 75 -5.15 -22.10 6.48
N ALA A 76 -3.92 -22.57 6.29
CA ALA A 76 -2.85 -22.39 7.25
C ALA A 76 -2.49 -20.90 7.44
N LEU A 77 -2.37 -20.14 6.34
CA LEU A 77 -2.14 -18.70 6.39
C LEU A 77 -3.30 -17.95 7.07
N LEU A 78 -4.54 -18.31 6.75
CA LEU A 78 -5.75 -17.71 7.33
C LEU A 78 -6.04 -18.17 8.78
N LYS A 79 -5.33 -19.15 9.33
CA LYS A 79 -5.38 -19.47 10.77
C LYS A 79 -4.42 -18.63 11.59
N SER A 80 -3.42 -18.04 10.99
CA SER A 80 -2.45 -17.18 11.69
C SER A 80 -3.08 -15.85 12.07
N ARG A 81 -3.29 -15.61 13.37
CA ARG A 81 -3.80 -14.34 13.91
C ARG A 81 -2.97 -13.14 13.41
N MET A 82 -1.65 -13.30 13.35
CA MET A 82 -0.73 -12.28 12.88
C MET A 82 -1.02 -11.92 11.42
N LEU A 83 -1.11 -12.91 10.53
CA LEU A 83 -1.35 -12.69 9.10
C LEU A 83 -2.75 -12.13 8.83
N ILE A 84 -3.77 -12.61 9.55
CA ILE A 84 -5.12 -12.00 9.47
C ILE A 84 -5.06 -10.52 9.82
N GLY A 85 -4.37 -10.17 10.91
CA GLY A 85 -4.18 -8.76 11.32
C GLY A 85 -3.51 -7.93 10.22
N VAL A 86 -2.49 -8.49 9.57
CA VAL A 86 -1.79 -7.83 8.44
C VAL A 86 -2.73 -7.66 7.24
N TYR A 87 -3.51 -8.69 6.88
CA TYR A 87 -4.43 -8.63 5.73
C TYR A 87 -5.57 -7.63 5.95
N VAL A 88 -6.16 -7.62 7.16
CA VAL A 88 -7.21 -6.64 7.53
C VAL A 88 -6.63 -5.21 7.55
N ALA A 89 -5.44 -5.03 8.12
CA ALA A 89 -4.78 -3.73 8.09
C ALA A 89 -4.47 -3.27 6.67
N GLN A 90 -4.04 -4.18 5.78
CA GLN A 90 -3.78 -3.86 4.37
C GLN A 90 -5.06 -3.44 3.64
N TYR A 91 -6.19 -4.11 3.89
CA TYR A 91 -7.50 -3.68 3.39
C TYR A 91 -7.80 -2.25 3.84
N CYS A 92 -7.64 -1.95 5.13
CA CYS A 92 -7.90 -0.63 5.69
C CYS A 92 -6.98 0.46 5.11
N ILE A 93 -5.68 0.18 4.98
CA ILE A 93 -4.71 1.11 4.37
C ILE A 93 -5.06 1.38 2.91
N ASN A 94 -5.48 0.36 2.17
CA ASN A 94 -5.91 0.51 0.79
C ASN A 94 -7.24 1.26 0.66
N ALA A 95 -8.15 1.18 1.63
CA ALA A 95 -9.37 1.98 1.65
C ALA A 95 -9.07 3.49 1.58
N LEU A 96 -8.03 3.95 2.31
CA LEU A 96 -7.55 5.33 2.20
C LEU A 96 -7.06 5.63 0.77
N THR A 97 -6.30 4.72 0.17
CA THR A 97 -5.80 4.88 -1.20
C THR A 97 -6.94 5.07 -2.20
N TYR A 98 -7.96 4.20 -2.12
CA TYR A 98 -9.10 4.26 -3.04
C TYR A 98 -9.98 5.48 -2.82
N PHE A 99 -10.11 5.99 -1.59
CA PHE A 99 -10.71 7.30 -1.35
C PHE A 99 -9.96 8.41 -2.12
N PHE A 100 -8.63 8.47 -1.98
CA PHE A 100 -7.84 9.51 -2.65
C PHE A 100 -7.86 9.41 -4.18
N ILE A 101 -7.95 8.19 -4.73
CA ILE A 101 -7.98 7.99 -6.18
C ILE A 101 -9.36 8.30 -6.77
N THR A 102 -10.44 7.89 -6.09
CA THR A 102 -11.79 7.93 -6.67
C THR A 102 -12.60 9.12 -6.18
N TRP A 103 -12.60 9.39 -4.89
CA TRP A 103 -13.52 10.35 -4.28
C TRP A 103 -12.90 11.69 -3.95
N PHE A 104 -11.60 11.78 -3.73
CA PHE A 104 -10.99 13.06 -3.39
C PHE A 104 -11.12 14.12 -4.48
N PRO A 105 -10.90 13.84 -5.77
CA PRO A 105 -11.20 14.82 -6.83
C PRO A 105 -12.68 15.23 -6.87
N VAL A 106 -13.59 14.26 -6.68
CA VAL A 106 -15.04 14.52 -6.62
C VAL A 106 -15.39 15.41 -5.43
N TYR A 107 -14.80 15.15 -4.26
CA TYR A 107 -14.94 15.97 -3.07
C TYR A 107 -14.49 17.43 -3.30
N LEU A 108 -13.37 17.65 -3.98
CA LEU A 108 -12.89 19.00 -4.31
C LEU A 108 -13.87 19.76 -5.23
N VAL A 109 -14.47 19.07 -6.19
CA VAL A 109 -15.44 19.67 -7.12
C VAL A 109 -16.79 19.89 -6.43
N GLN A 110 -17.38 18.84 -5.85
CA GLN A 110 -18.76 18.88 -5.35
C GLN A 110 -18.89 19.55 -3.99
N ALA A 111 -17.98 19.27 -3.06
CA ALA A 111 -18.05 19.80 -1.70
C ALA A 111 -17.31 21.14 -1.52
N ARG A 112 -16.31 21.40 -2.38
CA ARG A 112 -15.47 22.60 -2.26
C ARG A 112 -15.61 23.57 -3.44
N GLY A 113 -16.47 23.27 -4.42
CA GLY A 113 -16.78 24.17 -5.54
C GLY A 113 -15.61 24.45 -6.50
N MET A 114 -14.56 23.61 -6.49
CA MET A 114 -13.42 23.80 -7.37
C MET A 114 -13.76 23.42 -8.81
N SER A 115 -13.16 24.11 -9.79
CA SER A 115 -13.22 23.68 -11.18
C SER A 115 -12.54 22.33 -11.36
N ILE A 116 -12.96 21.52 -12.33
CA ILE A 116 -12.40 20.19 -12.61
C ILE A 116 -10.88 20.28 -12.85
N LEU A 117 -10.41 21.30 -13.57
CA LEU A 117 -8.98 21.50 -13.84
C LEU A 117 -8.20 21.76 -12.55
N ASN A 118 -8.69 22.68 -11.71
CA ASN A 118 -8.05 23.00 -10.43
C ASN A 118 -8.09 21.82 -9.46
N ALA A 119 -9.21 21.09 -9.38
CA ALA A 119 -9.31 19.90 -8.56
C ALA A 119 -8.30 18.82 -8.98
N GLY A 120 -8.08 18.63 -10.29
CA GLY A 120 -7.07 17.70 -10.81
C GLY A 120 -5.64 18.10 -10.44
N LEU A 121 -5.31 19.40 -10.49
CA LEU A 121 -3.99 19.91 -10.08
C LEU A 121 -3.81 19.78 -8.57
N VAL A 122 -4.80 20.21 -7.78
CA VAL A 122 -4.75 20.13 -6.31
C VAL A 122 -4.69 18.69 -5.81
N ALA A 123 -5.41 17.77 -6.46
CA ALA A 123 -5.37 16.35 -6.10
C ALA A 123 -3.99 15.70 -6.31
N SER A 124 -3.10 16.29 -7.09
CA SER A 124 -1.73 15.81 -7.24
C SER A 124 -0.85 16.06 -6.00
N ILE A 125 -1.16 17.07 -5.19
CA ILE A 125 -0.37 17.44 -4.00
C ILE A 125 -0.36 16.31 -2.96
N PRO A 126 -1.49 15.75 -2.51
CA PRO A 126 -1.49 14.59 -1.63
C PRO A 126 -0.75 13.39 -2.23
N ALA A 127 -0.85 13.16 -3.56
CA ALA A 127 -0.18 12.05 -4.20
C ALA A 127 1.35 12.16 -4.08
N VAL A 128 1.93 13.35 -4.29
CA VAL A 128 3.36 13.61 -4.08
C VAL A 128 3.73 13.44 -2.61
N CYS A 129 2.91 13.96 -1.69
CA CYS A 129 3.14 13.79 -0.25
C CYS A 129 3.10 12.31 0.16
N GLY A 130 2.16 11.52 -0.39
CA GLY A 130 2.08 10.09 -0.14
C GLY A 130 3.30 9.31 -0.65
N PHE A 131 3.84 9.69 -1.80
CA PHE A 131 5.09 9.15 -2.32
C PHE A 131 6.28 9.44 -1.38
N LEU A 132 6.43 10.70 -0.95
CA LEU A 132 7.48 11.09 0.00
C LEU A 132 7.31 10.37 1.35
N GLY A 133 6.06 10.24 1.83
CA GLY A 133 5.74 9.45 3.01
C GLY A 133 6.17 8.00 2.89
N GLY A 134 5.93 7.37 1.73
CA GLY A 134 6.34 5.99 1.46
C GLY A 134 7.86 5.78 1.52
N ILE A 135 8.62 6.68 0.91
CA ILE A 135 10.09 6.66 1.01
C ILE A 135 10.53 6.82 2.47
N LEU A 136 9.99 7.82 3.16
CA LEU A 136 10.36 8.10 4.55
C LEU A 136 9.99 6.92 5.46
N GLY A 137 8.86 6.26 5.24
CA GLY A 137 8.44 5.07 5.99
C GLY A 137 9.45 3.94 5.88
N GLY A 138 9.96 3.67 4.68
CA GLY A 138 11.04 2.71 4.44
C GLY A 138 12.32 3.11 5.17
N VAL A 139 12.78 4.35 4.98
CA VAL A 139 14.00 4.88 5.61
C VAL A 139 13.93 4.80 7.14
N VAL A 140 12.80 5.21 7.73
CA VAL A 140 12.58 5.13 9.20
C VAL A 140 12.61 3.68 9.68
N SER A 141 11.93 2.78 8.97
CA SER A 141 11.93 1.36 9.30
C SER A 141 13.34 0.75 9.28
N ASP A 142 14.11 1.04 8.24
CA ASP A 142 15.48 0.53 8.09
C ASP A 142 16.44 1.18 9.09
N ALA A 143 16.27 2.46 9.41
CA ALA A 143 17.05 3.14 10.44
C ALA A 143 16.82 2.52 11.83
N LEU A 144 15.56 2.16 12.16
CA LEU A 144 15.25 1.47 13.41
C LEU A 144 15.90 0.09 13.49
N LEU A 145 15.91 -0.67 12.38
CA LEU A 145 16.62 -1.95 12.31
C LEU A 145 18.13 -1.79 12.50
N LYS A 146 18.75 -0.81 11.84
CA LYS A 146 20.19 -0.48 12.02
C LYS A 146 20.54 -0.08 13.45
N GLN A 147 19.61 0.51 14.19
CA GLN A 147 19.77 0.85 15.61
C GLN A 147 19.59 -0.38 16.54
N GLY A 148 19.41 -1.58 16.00
CA GLY A 148 19.22 -2.81 16.80
C GLY A 148 17.82 -2.96 17.40
N ARG A 149 16.83 -2.18 16.95
CA ARG A 149 15.44 -2.37 17.37
C ARG A 149 14.86 -3.65 16.80
N SER A 150 13.92 -4.27 17.50
CA SER A 150 13.26 -5.48 17.03
C SER A 150 12.52 -5.23 15.72
N LEU A 151 12.39 -6.26 14.88
CA LEU A 151 11.64 -6.21 13.62
C LEU A 151 10.21 -5.69 13.83
N SER A 152 9.55 -6.12 14.91
CA SER A 152 8.22 -5.67 15.27
C SER A 152 8.15 -4.16 15.49
N VAL A 153 9.10 -3.57 16.20
CA VAL A 153 9.16 -2.13 16.44
C VAL A 153 9.44 -1.38 15.14
N ALA A 154 10.44 -1.86 14.37
CA ALA A 154 10.85 -1.21 13.13
C ALA A 154 9.72 -1.15 12.08
N ARG A 155 8.86 -2.16 12.02
CA ARG A 155 7.72 -2.19 11.10
C ARG A 155 6.49 -1.47 11.64
N LYS A 156 6.16 -1.69 12.91
CA LYS A 156 4.93 -1.14 13.51
C LYS A 156 4.97 0.36 13.75
N VAL A 157 6.11 0.91 14.19
CA VAL A 157 6.21 2.34 14.52
C VAL A 157 5.82 3.23 13.34
N PRO A 158 6.43 3.11 12.14
CA PRO A 158 6.03 3.97 11.02
C PRO A 158 4.60 3.71 10.55
N ILE A 159 4.10 2.45 10.63
CA ILE A 159 2.71 2.13 10.24
C ILE A 159 1.72 2.79 11.18
N VAL A 160 1.88 2.59 12.48
CA VAL A 160 0.95 3.14 13.49
C VAL A 160 0.99 4.67 13.46
N PHE A 161 2.18 5.25 13.49
CA PHE A 161 2.33 6.71 13.42
C PHE A 161 1.74 7.29 12.13
N GLY A 162 2.01 6.66 11.00
CA GLY A 162 1.47 7.06 9.70
C GLY A 162 -0.06 6.99 9.65
N MET A 163 -0.66 5.92 10.19
CA MET A 163 -2.11 5.79 10.23
C MET A 163 -2.75 6.79 11.19
N LEU A 164 -2.14 7.07 12.35
CA LEU A 164 -2.60 8.13 13.25
C LEU A 164 -2.54 9.50 12.56
N LEU A 165 -1.45 9.78 11.85
CA LEU A 165 -1.32 11.01 11.08
C LEU A 165 -2.37 11.11 9.97
N SER A 166 -2.71 9.99 9.34
CA SER A 166 -3.75 9.93 8.29
C SER A 166 -5.13 10.31 8.82
N MET A 167 -5.40 10.12 10.12
CA MET A 167 -6.67 10.52 10.72
C MET A 167 -6.88 12.05 10.74
N SER A 168 -5.81 12.85 10.51
CA SER A 168 -5.90 14.32 10.46
C SER A 168 -6.88 14.83 9.42
N MET A 169 -7.22 14.04 8.38
CA MET A 169 -8.22 14.41 7.38
C MET A 169 -9.62 14.69 7.98
N ILE A 170 -9.91 14.21 9.20
CA ILE A 170 -11.19 14.49 9.86
C ILE A 170 -11.40 16.00 10.09
N VAL A 171 -10.32 16.77 10.23
CA VAL A 171 -10.37 18.22 10.41
C VAL A 171 -11.03 18.90 9.22
N CYS A 172 -10.98 18.31 8.03
CA CYS A 172 -11.65 18.82 6.85
C CYS A 172 -13.19 18.93 7.00
N ASN A 173 -13.78 18.21 7.97
CA ASN A 173 -15.21 18.36 8.28
C ASN A 173 -15.55 19.65 9.05
N TYR A 174 -14.54 20.30 9.62
CA TYR A 174 -14.72 21.45 10.52
C TYR A 174 -14.10 22.75 9.97
N THR A 175 -13.65 22.75 8.72
CA THR A 175 -13.05 23.93 8.10
C THR A 175 -13.56 24.12 6.67
N ASP A 176 -13.79 25.40 6.30
CA ASP A 176 -14.17 25.81 4.95
C ASP A 176 -12.98 26.35 4.16
N SER A 177 -11.82 26.51 4.81
CA SER A 177 -10.61 26.99 4.15
C SER A 177 -10.06 25.95 3.17
N HIS A 178 -10.02 26.29 1.89
CA HIS A 178 -9.46 25.41 0.84
C HIS A 178 -8.00 25.04 1.13
N VAL A 179 -7.20 25.98 1.66
CA VAL A 179 -5.80 25.76 1.99
C VAL A 179 -5.65 24.72 3.10
N LEU A 180 -6.46 24.83 4.17
CA LEU A 180 -6.44 23.87 5.28
C LEU A 180 -6.90 22.49 4.82
N VAL A 181 -7.93 22.42 3.97
CA VAL A 181 -8.40 21.15 3.39
C VAL A 181 -7.27 20.47 2.63
N VAL A 182 -6.59 21.18 1.73
CA VAL A 182 -5.47 20.60 0.94
C VAL A 182 -4.33 20.18 1.85
N LEU A 183 -4.01 21.00 2.86
CA LEU A 183 -2.93 20.70 3.83
C LEU A 183 -3.23 19.41 4.61
N PHE A 184 -4.43 19.27 5.20
CA PHE A 184 -4.79 18.08 5.97
C PHE A 184 -4.95 16.84 5.09
N MET A 185 -5.44 16.98 3.87
CA MET A 185 -5.47 15.87 2.90
C MET A 185 -4.07 15.44 2.48
N ALA A 186 -3.15 16.39 2.24
CA ALA A 186 -1.76 16.10 1.95
C ALA A 186 -1.06 15.40 3.13
N LEU A 187 -1.28 15.90 4.35
CA LEU A 187 -0.75 15.32 5.59
C LEU A 187 -1.30 13.91 5.81
N SER A 188 -2.59 13.72 5.58
CA SER A 188 -3.23 12.41 5.68
C SER A 188 -2.63 11.40 4.70
N PHE A 189 -2.44 11.79 3.44
CA PHE A 189 -1.89 10.88 2.45
C PHE A 189 -0.39 10.64 2.61
N PHE A 190 0.34 11.64 3.12
CA PHE A 190 1.72 11.46 3.60
C PHE A 190 1.78 10.40 4.71
N GLY A 191 0.92 10.51 5.73
CA GLY A 191 0.82 9.52 6.81
C GLY A 191 0.48 8.13 6.28
N LYS A 192 -0.47 8.02 5.35
CA LYS A 192 -0.79 6.76 4.67
C LYS A 192 0.44 6.19 3.94
N GLY A 193 1.21 7.04 3.25
CA GLY A 193 2.46 6.65 2.62
C GLY A 193 3.46 6.09 3.64
N LEU A 194 3.68 6.82 4.73
CA LEU A 194 4.56 6.40 5.83
C LEU A 194 4.20 5.00 6.38
N GLY A 195 2.90 4.70 6.46
CA GLY A 195 2.38 3.41 6.90
C GLY A 195 2.32 2.32 5.83
N ALA A 196 2.75 2.56 4.59
CA ALA A 196 2.61 1.64 3.47
C ALA A 196 3.65 0.50 3.46
N LEU A 197 3.98 -0.06 4.63
CA LEU A 197 4.97 -1.14 4.79
C LEU A 197 4.37 -2.55 4.75
N GLY A 198 3.10 -2.70 4.36
CA GLY A 198 2.42 -4.00 4.37
C GLY A 198 3.13 -5.09 3.56
N TRP A 199 3.72 -4.74 2.42
CA TRP A 199 4.51 -5.68 1.62
C TRP A 199 5.82 -6.09 2.31
N ALA A 200 6.51 -5.17 2.99
CA ALA A 200 7.70 -5.49 3.78
C ALA A 200 7.34 -6.43 4.95
N VAL A 201 6.24 -6.13 5.67
CA VAL A 201 5.75 -7.01 6.73
C VAL A 201 5.39 -8.39 6.18
N ASN A 202 4.75 -8.49 5.01
CA ASN A 202 4.46 -9.78 4.40
C ASN A 202 5.74 -10.55 4.02
N ALA A 203 6.74 -9.89 3.48
CA ALA A 203 8.03 -10.52 3.16
C ALA A 203 8.75 -11.06 4.42
N ASP A 204 8.63 -10.33 5.54
CA ASP A 204 9.21 -10.72 6.82
C ASP A 204 8.46 -11.89 7.49
N THR A 205 7.14 -12.00 7.26
CA THR A 205 6.25 -12.94 7.97
C THR A 205 5.89 -14.18 7.17
N ALA A 206 5.88 -14.10 5.85
CA ALA A 206 5.47 -15.20 4.97
C ALA A 206 6.39 -16.40 5.09
N PRO A 207 5.84 -17.65 5.12
CA PRO A 207 6.63 -18.85 4.98
C PRO A 207 7.40 -18.86 3.65
N ARG A 208 8.68 -19.17 3.68
CA ARG A 208 9.54 -19.12 2.48
C ARG A 208 8.99 -19.94 1.30
N GLN A 209 8.42 -21.12 1.59
CA GLN A 209 7.91 -22.07 0.60
C GLN A 209 6.67 -21.55 -0.16
N ILE A 210 5.90 -20.67 0.46
CA ILE A 210 4.63 -20.14 -0.07
C ILE A 210 4.56 -18.60 0.02
N ALA A 211 5.71 -17.93 -0.03
CA ALA A 211 5.77 -16.47 0.05
C ALA A 211 4.91 -15.78 -1.05
N GLY A 212 4.92 -16.31 -2.25
CA GLY A 212 4.07 -15.84 -3.36
C GLY A 212 2.58 -15.95 -3.05
N LEU A 213 2.13 -17.07 -2.45
CA LEU A 213 0.73 -17.26 -2.04
C LEU A 213 0.34 -16.26 -0.94
N SER A 214 1.21 -16.03 0.05
CA SER A 214 0.96 -15.03 1.09
C SER A 214 0.85 -13.61 0.50
N GLY A 215 1.73 -13.26 -0.44
CA GLY A 215 1.65 -12.00 -1.17
C GLY A 215 0.36 -11.87 -2.00
N ALA A 216 -0.07 -12.94 -2.65
CA ALA A 216 -1.33 -12.97 -3.40
C ALA A 216 -2.55 -12.73 -2.47
N LEU A 217 -2.58 -13.36 -1.28
CA LEU A 217 -3.62 -13.14 -0.28
C LEU A 217 -3.61 -11.71 0.25
N LEU A 218 -2.42 -11.17 0.58
CA LEU A 218 -2.28 -9.77 1.00
C LEU A 218 -2.84 -8.82 -0.06
N ASN A 219 -2.47 -9.04 -1.32
CA ASN A 219 -2.92 -8.21 -2.44
C ASN A 219 -4.42 -8.34 -2.66
N THR A 220 -4.96 -9.56 -2.64
CA THR A 220 -6.40 -9.81 -2.80
C THR A 220 -7.20 -9.12 -1.68
N CYS A 221 -6.84 -9.35 -0.41
CA CYS A 221 -7.49 -8.69 0.72
C CYS A 221 -7.40 -7.17 0.63
N GLY A 222 -6.23 -6.63 0.30
CA GLY A 222 -6.04 -5.20 0.13
C GLY A 222 -6.90 -4.61 -0.99
N ASN A 223 -6.98 -5.29 -2.13
CA ASN A 223 -7.74 -4.80 -3.28
C ASN A 223 -9.26 -5.01 -3.17
N LEU A 224 -9.77 -5.82 -2.26
CA LEU A 224 -11.21 -5.84 -1.95
C LEU A 224 -11.73 -4.45 -1.57
N SER A 225 -10.90 -3.60 -0.98
CA SER A 225 -11.24 -2.21 -0.67
C SER A 225 -11.50 -1.34 -1.90
N SER A 226 -10.99 -1.72 -3.08
CA SER A 226 -11.25 -1.00 -4.35
C SER A 226 -12.71 -1.09 -4.78
N ILE A 227 -13.40 -2.15 -4.35
CA ILE A 227 -14.82 -2.38 -4.62
C ILE A 227 -15.66 -1.76 -3.51
N THR A 228 -15.34 -2.12 -2.27
CA THR A 228 -16.18 -1.77 -1.12
C THR A 228 -16.11 -0.28 -0.76
N THR A 229 -14.94 0.34 -0.83
CA THR A 229 -14.75 1.74 -0.42
C THR A 229 -15.51 2.72 -1.32
N PRO A 230 -15.38 2.67 -2.67
CA PRO A 230 -16.16 3.56 -3.52
C PRO A 230 -17.68 3.38 -3.37
N ILE A 231 -18.15 2.14 -3.23
CA ILE A 231 -19.58 1.85 -3.04
C ILE A 231 -20.08 2.40 -1.71
N ALA A 232 -19.36 2.14 -0.61
CA ALA A 232 -19.73 2.61 0.72
C ALA A 232 -19.77 4.14 0.79
N ILE A 233 -18.75 4.80 0.25
CA ILE A 233 -18.70 6.27 0.21
C ILE A 233 -19.82 6.83 -0.67
N GLY A 234 -20.05 6.24 -1.85
CA GLY A 234 -21.15 6.66 -2.73
C GLY A 234 -22.49 6.58 -2.03
N TYR A 235 -22.78 5.48 -1.33
CA TYR A 235 -24.00 5.31 -0.55
C TYR A 235 -24.12 6.33 0.59
N ILE A 236 -23.02 6.59 1.31
CA ILE A 236 -22.98 7.58 2.40
C ILE A 236 -23.28 8.99 1.86
N VAL A 237 -22.64 9.38 0.78
CA VAL A 237 -22.80 10.71 0.17
C VAL A 237 -24.21 10.87 -0.40
N ASP A 238 -24.73 9.87 -1.10
CA ASP A 238 -26.09 9.88 -1.67
C ASP A 238 -27.16 10.06 -0.58
N ARG A 239 -27.02 9.33 0.54
CA ARG A 239 -28.00 9.36 1.64
C ARG A 239 -27.91 10.61 2.51
N SER A 240 -26.70 11.13 2.74
CA SER A 240 -26.47 12.25 3.66
C SER A 240 -26.40 13.61 2.96
N GLY A 241 -26.23 13.64 1.64
CA GLY A 241 -25.94 14.87 0.88
C GLY A 241 -24.61 15.51 1.26
N SER A 242 -23.72 14.81 2.00
CA SER A 242 -22.50 15.36 2.59
C SER A 242 -21.33 14.38 2.54
N PHE A 243 -20.13 14.91 2.39
CA PHE A 243 -18.90 14.13 2.47
C PHE A 243 -18.40 13.88 3.92
N ASN A 244 -19.04 14.49 4.93
CA ASN A 244 -18.59 14.36 6.31
C ASN A 244 -18.55 12.89 6.78
N GLY A 245 -19.59 12.12 6.46
CA GLY A 245 -19.66 10.70 6.75
C GLY A 245 -18.61 9.87 5.99
N ALA A 246 -18.29 10.28 4.75
CA ALA A 246 -17.25 9.64 3.95
C ALA A 246 -15.85 9.80 4.60
N LEU A 247 -15.53 10.99 5.10
CA LEU A 247 -14.25 11.22 5.81
C LEU A 247 -14.19 10.43 7.12
N VAL A 248 -15.30 10.36 7.87
CA VAL A 248 -15.39 9.50 9.08
C VAL A 248 -15.17 8.04 8.75
N TYR A 249 -15.78 7.54 7.66
CA TYR A 249 -15.59 6.16 7.17
C TYR A 249 -14.10 5.86 6.91
N VAL A 250 -13.40 6.75 6.21
CA VAL A 250 -11.96 6.57 5.88
C VAL A 250 -11.11 6.63 7.15
N VAL A 251 -11.38 7.57 8.06
CA VAL A 251 -10.69 7.68 9.36
C VAL A 251 -10.90 6.44 10.22
N ALA A 252 -12.11 5.86 10.22
CA ALA A 252 -12.39 4.62 10.93
C ALA A 252 -11.51 3.46 10.40
N HIS A 253 -11.25 3.38 9.10
CA HIS A 253 -10.33 2.39 8.52
C HIS A 253 -8.89 2.64 8.99
N ALA A 254 -8.42 3.89 9.04
CA ALA A 254 -7.10 4.20 9.59
C ALA A 254 -6.99 3.74 11.05
N LEU A 255 -8.02 3.98 11.87
CA LEU A 255 -8.07 3.52 13.26
C LEU A 255 -8.05 2.00 13.37
N VAL A 256 -8.84 1.29 12.55
CA VAL A 256 -8.83 -0.19 12.51
C VAL A 256 -7.44 -0.71 12.14
N ALA A 257 -6.74 -0.10 11.20
CA ALA A 257 -5.36 -0.48 10.87
C ALA A 257 -4.42 -0.31 12.08
N VAL A 258 -4.53 0.80 12.84
CA VAL A 258 -3.78 1.01 14.08
C VAL A 258 -4.09 -0.10 15.10
N ILE A 259 -5.36 -0.40 15.33
CA ILE A 259 -5.80 -1.45 16.26
C ILE A 259 -5.24 -2.81 15.83
N CYS A 260 -5.29 -3.13 14.53
CA CYS A 260 -4.74 -4.38 14.01
C CYS A 260 -3.24 -4.49 14.31
N TYR A 261 -2.44 -3.47 14.03
CA TYR A 261 -1.00 -3.53 14.27
C TYR A 261 -0.62 -3.53 15.76
N LEU A 262 -1.37 -2.85 16.61
CA LEU A 262 -1.08 -2.81 18.05
C LEU A 262 -1.54 -4.09 18.77
N PHE A 263 -2.73 -4.61 18.47
CA PHE A 263 -3.36 -5.64 19.30
C PHE A 263 -3.55 -6.99 18.60
N VAL A 264 -3.69 -7.04 17.26
CA VAL A 264 -3.97 -8.27 16.53
C VAL A 264 -2.71 -8.91 15.98
N VAL A 265 -1.86 -8.14 15.30
CA VAL A 265 -0.64 -8.64 14.65
C VAL A 265 0.36 -9.25 15.64
N GLY A 266 0.41 -8.75 16.89
CA GLY A 266 1.35 -9.28 17.88
C GLY A 266 2.80 -9.10 17.44
N GLU A 267 3.67 -10.07 17.72
CA GLU A 267 5.08 -10.04 17.33
C GLU A 267 5.24 -10.40 15.85
N ILE A 268 5.96 -9.56 15.09
CA ILE A 268 6.26 -9.81 13.68
C ILE A 268 7.41 -10.82 13.61
N ARG A 269 7.09 -12.02 13.15
CA ARG A 269 8.03 -13.12 12.98
C ARG A 269 7.60 -13.99 11.80
N ARG A 270 8.54 -14.71 11.24
CA ARG A 270 8.24 -15.62 10.14
C ARG A 270 7.35 -16.78 10.60
N VAL A 271 6.30 -17.05 9.84
CA VAL A 271 5.41 -18.19 10.09
C VAL A 271 6.09 -19.45 9.55
N GLU A 272 6.19 -20.47 10.39
CA GLU A 272 6.65 -21.79 9.99
C GLU A 272 5.44 -22.69 9.68
N LEU A 273 5.51 -23.43 8.57
CA LEU A 273 4.49 -24.43 8.22
C LEU A 273 4.92 -25.77 8.83
N HIS A 274 4.07 -26.28 9.69
CA HIS A 274 4.20 -27.64 10.25
C HIS A 274 3.42 -28.65 9.43
#